data_33c2ece00bea6952eebe083036700d13
#
_entry.id   33c2ece00bea6952eebe083036700d13
#
_cell.length_a   1.000
_cell.length_b   1.000
_cell.length_c   1.000
_cell.angle_alpha   90.00
_cell.angle_beta   90.00
_cell.angle_gamma   90.00
#
_symmetry.space_group_name_H-M   'P 1'
#
loop_
_entity.id
_entity.type
_entity.pdbx_description
1 polymer ?
#
loop_
_entity_poly.entity_id
_entity_poly.type
_entity_poly.pdbx_seq_one_letter_code
_entity_poly.pdbx_strand_id
1 'polypeptide(L)'
;ANNIVSKAKKTKIQMSKNNINKSILLLEWIDPYFSAGHWIPEQIEMSGFKSALGKKGEKSRKITTDEIIESNPDFIGLICCGYNLTQNKLFANQVYNDKKINHLTAIKNQKIYAFDSDSYFSRPSLRILEGAMQLRNAIINNDNQFHCKRY
;
A
#
# COMPACT_ATOMS: atom_id res chain seq x y z
N ALA A 1 24.97 12.14 -9.46
CA ALA A 1 23.84 11.59 -10.27
C ALA A 1 24.00 10.08 -10.49
N ASN A 2 25.17 9.59 -10.89
CA ASN A 2 25.40 8.15 -11.18
C ASN A 2 25.22 7.24 -9.95
N ASN A 3 25.55 7.69 -8.73
CA ASN A 3 25.40 6.92 -7.51
C ASN A 3 23.95 6.69 -7.12
N ILE A 4 23.06 7.66 -7.36
CA ILE A 4 21.63 7.56 -7.03
C ILE A 4 20.94 6.57 -7.96
N VAL A 5 21.22 6.65 -9.27
CA VAL A 5 20.65 5.74 -10.28
C VAL A 5 21.17 4.31 -10.06
N SER A 6 22.46 4.15 -9.75
CA SER A 6 23.09 2.85 -9.45
C SER A 6 22.49 2.24 -8.19
N LYS A 7 22.31 3.01 -7.13
CA LYS A 7 21.68 2.56 -5.88
C LYS A 7 20.22 2.16 -6.10
N ALA A 8 19.47 2.94 -6.86
CA ALA A 8 18.10 2.65 -7.23
C ALA A 8 17.98 1.33 -8.02
N LYS A 9 18.85 1.12 -9.02
CA LYS A 9 18.89 -0.13 -9.79
C LYS A 9 19.23 -1.33 -8.92
N LYS A 10 20.22 -1.23 -8.04
CA LYS A 10 20.60 -2.30 -7.10
C LYS A 10 19.45 -2.63 -6.16
N THR A 11 18.80 -1.63 -5.60
CA THR A 11 17.65 -1.81 -4.72
C THR A 11 16.50 -2.49 -5.45
N LYS A 12 16.17 -2.04 -6.67
CA LYS A 12 15.15 -2.67 -7.51
C LYS A 12 15.44 -4.14 -7.79
N ILE A 13 16.69 -4.47 -8.13
CA ILE A 13 17.12 -5.86 -8.40
C ILE A 13 17.04 -6.70 -7.12
N GLN A 14 17.47 -6.17 -6.00
CA GLN A 14 17.43 -6.89 -4.72
C GLN A 14 16.01 -7.14 -4.24
N MET A 15 15.12 -6.18 -4.42
CA MET A 15 13.70 -6.31 -4.07
C MET A 15 12.97 -7.29 -4.98
N SER A 16 13.26 -7.27 -6.29
CA SER A 16 12.61 -8.16 -7.26
C SER A 16 13.00 -9.63 -7.11
N LYS A 17 14.17 -9.93 -6.53
CA LYS A 17 14.63 -11.31 -6.27
C LYS A 17 13.89 -11.99 -5.12
N ASN A 18 13.23 -11.23 -4.25
CA ASN A 18 12.54 -11.71 -3.05
C ASN A 18 11.02 -11.52 -3.19
N ASN A 19 10.43 -12.10 -4.22
CA ASN A 19 8.99 -12.10 -4.41
C ASN A 19 8.28 -12.76 -3.24
N ILE A 20 7.38 -11.99 -2.62
CA ILE A 20 6.45 -12.48 -1.60
C ILE A 20 5.14 -12.79 -2.33
N ASN A 21 4.72 -14.06 -2.29
CA ASN A 21 3.49 -14.48 -2.98
C ASN A 21 2.25 -14.03 -2.19
N LYS A 22 2.15 -12.72 -1.94
CA LYS A 22 1.08 -12.05 -1.19
C LYS A 22 0.66 -10.79 -1.92
N SER A 23 -0.61 -10.42 -1.78
CA SER A 23 -1.19 -9.24 -2.42
C SER A 23 -1.44 -8.11 -1.42
N ILE A 24 -1.32 -6.89 -1.91
CA ILE A 24 -1.62 -5.67 -1.18
C ILE A 24 -2.65 -4.86 -1.96
N LEU A 25 -3.66 -4.37 -1.25
CA LEU A 25 -4.54 -3.32 -1.73
C LEU A 25 -4.09 -1.99 -1.10
N LEU A 26 -3.54 -1.09 -1.90
CA LEU A 26 -3.28 0.28 -1.46
C LEU A 26 -4.48 1.16 -1.79
N LEU A 27 -5.06 1.75 -0.74
CA LEU A 27 -6.21 2.65 -0.83
C LEU A 27 -5.74 4.10 -0.83
N GLU A 28 -6.01 4.78 -1.92
CA GLU A 28 -5.73 6.22 -2.09
C GLU A 28 -6.81 7.10 -1.50
N TRP A 29 -8.00 6.54 -1.28
CA TRP A 29 -9.13 7.14 -0.58
C TRP A 29 -10.04 6.05 -0.01
N ILE A 30 -10.83 6.37 1.01
CA ILE A 30 -11.64 5.37 1.74
C ILE A 30 -13.15 5.65 1.75
N ASP A 31 -13.59 6.83 1.37
CA ASP A 31 -15.02 7.15 1.28
C ASP A 31 -15.29 8.12 0.11
N PRO A 32 -15.64 7.60 -1.06
CA PRO A 32 -15.65 6.18 -1.47
C PRO A 32 -14.23 5.58 -1.58
N TYR A 33 -14.14 4.27 -1.60
CA TYR A 33 -12.86 3.59 -1.80
C TYR A 33 -12.27 3.88 -3.18
N PHE A 34 -10.99 4.23 -3.21
CA PHE A 34 -10.19 4.36 -4.44
C PHE A 34 -8.97 3.46 -4.36
N SER A 35 -8.78 2.62 -5.37
CA SER A 35 -7.52 1.93 -5.55
C SER A 35 -6.50 2.86 -6.16
N ALA A 36 -5.27 2.81 -5.66
CA ALA A 36 -4.18 3.59 -6.20
C ALA A 36 -3.77 3.09 -7.59
N GLY A 37 -3.51 4.02 -8.49
CA GLY A 37 -3.08 3.77 -9.86
C GLY A 37 -1.74 4.43 -10.18
N HIS A 38 -1.56 4.82 -11.44
CA HIS A 38 -0.35 5.47 -11.95
C HIS A 38 0.92 4.62 -11.71
N TRP A 39 1.84 5.07 -10.89
CA TRP A 39 3.09 4.37 -10.52
C TRP A 39 2.96 3.46 -9.29
N ILE A 40 1.86 3.56 -8.53
CA ILE A 40 1.71 2.82 -7.29
C ILE A 40 1.71 1.29 -7.49
N PRO A 41 1.02 0.72 -8.49
CA PRO A 41 1.10 -0.72 -8.73
C PRO A 41 2.52 -1.21 -8.98
N GLU A 42 3.33 -0.44 -9.72
CA GLU A 42 4.75 -0.75 -9.92
C GLU A 42 5.56 -0.63 -8.62
N GLN A 43 5.23 0.36 -7.79
CA GLN A 43 5.84 0.53 -6.46
C GLN A 43 5.55 -0.67 -5.56
N ILE A 44 4.33 -1.22 -5.61
CA ILE A 44 3.96 -2.46 -4.92
C ILE A 44 4.81 -3.63 -5.43
N GLU A 45 4.93 -3.78 -6.74
CA GLU A 45 5.75 -4.85 -7.34
C GLU A 45 7.22 -4.72 -6.94
N MET A 46 7.77 -3.50 -6.92
CA MET A 46 9.13 -3.25 -6.44
C MET A 46 9.31 -3.65 -4.97
N SER A 47 8.28 -3.56 -4.16
CA SER A 47 8.32 -4.02 -2.77
C SER A 47 8.30 -5.55 -2.62
N GLY A 48 8.07 -6.29 -3.70
CA GLY A 48 8.00 -7.75 -3.73
C GLY A 48 6.60 -8.31 -3.58
N PHE A 49 5.59 -7.47 -3.45
CA PHE A 49 4.19 -7.87 -3.34
C PHE A 49 3.46 -7.78 -4.69
N LYS A 50 2.27 -8.35 -4.74
CA LYS A 50 1.34 -8.20 -5.87
C LYS A 50 0.34 -7.10 -5.60
N SER A 51 0.03 -6.29 -6.61
CA SER A 51 -1.08 -5.34 -6.53
C SER A 51 -2.42 -6.07 -6.62
N ALA A 52 -3.29 -5.88 -5.64
CA ALA A 52 -4.58 -6.59 -5.61
C ALA A 52 -5.56 -6.09 -6.68
N LEU A 53 -5.66 -4.79 -6.91
CA LEU A 53 -6.62 -4.19 -7.84
C LEU A 53 -6.00 -3.19 -8.83
N GLY A 54 -5.09 -2.35 -8.41
CA GLY A 54 -4.49 -1.35 -9.29
C GLY A 54 -3.61 -1.99 -10.37
N LYS A 55 -3.65 -1.42 -11.59
CA LYS A 55 -2.80 -1.85 -12.70
C LYS A 55 -1.84 -0.74 -13.10
N LYS A 56 -0.62 -1.15 -13.43
CA LYS A 56 0.46 -0.25 -13.85
C LYS A 56 0.02 0.66 -15.00
N GLY A 57 0.24 1.97 -14.84
CA GLY A 57 -0.06 2.98 -15.85
C GLY A 57 -1.54 3.36 -15.97
N GLU A 58 -2.45 2.65 -15.32
CA GLU A 58 -3.85 3.04 -15.25
C GLU A 58 -4.07 4.09 -14.16
N LYS A 59 -5.09 4.93 -14.35
CA LYS A 59 -5.46 5.95 -13.35
C LYS A 59 -5.98 5.30 -12.06
N SER A 60 -5.81 6.00 -10.95
CA SER A 60 -6.57 5.69 -9.72
C SER A 60 -8.06 5.71 -10.02
N ARG A 61 -8.79 4.78 -9.47
CA ARG A 61 -10.21 4.68 -9.73
C ARG A 61 -11.01 4.32 -8.48
N LYS A 62 -12.26 4.72 -8.50
CA LYS A 62 -13.24 4.26 -7.52
C LYS A 62 -13.42 2.74 -7.66
N ILE A 63 -13.45 2.06 -6.53
CA ILE A 63 -13.71 0.62 -6.45
C ILE A 63 -14.89 0.36 -5.51
N THR A 64 -15.58 -0.75 -5.76
CA THR A 64 -16.69 -1.18 -4.91
C THR A 64 -16.20 -2.10 -3.79
N THR A 65 -17.01 -2.24 -2.76
CA THR A 65 -16.75 -3.22 -1.70
C THR A 65 -16.75 -4.65 -2.24
N ASP A 66 -17.55 -4.94 -3.27
CA ASP A 66 -17.56 -6.24 -3.93
C ASP A 66 -16.23 -6.53 -4.63
N GLU A 67 -15.64 -5.53 -5.30
CA GLU A 67 -14.31 -5.67 -5.90
C GLU A 67 -13.23 -5.94 -4.83
N ILE A 68 -13.32 -5.28 -3.69
CA ILE A 68 -12.39 -5.51 -2.57
C ILE A 68 -12.54 -6.94 -2.05
N ILE A 69 -13.76 -7.42 -1.86
CA ILE A 69 -14.05 -8.77 -1.40
C ILE A 69 -13.52 -9.80 -2.40
N GLU A 70 -13.80 -9.62 -3.68
CA GLU A 70 -13.36 -10.53 -4.75
C GLU A 70 -11.82 -10.58 -4.85
N SER A 71 -11.15 -9.44 -4.72
CA SER A 71 -9.68 -9.39 -4.73
C SER A 71 -9.04 -10.07 -3.52
N ASN A 72 -9.75 -10.12 -2.40
CA ASN A 72 -9.31 -10.73 -1.14
C ASN A 72 -7.82 -10.46 -0.83
N PRO A 73 -7.43 -9.21 -0.62
CA PRO A 73 -6.03 -8.87 -0.41
C PRO A 73 -5.49 -9.47 0.89
N ASP A 74 -4.21 -9.85 0.89
CA ASP A 74 -3.53 -10.30 2.11
C ASP A 74 -3.26 -9.17 3.08
N PHE A 75 -3.01 -7.96 2.55
CA PHE A 75 -2.75 -6.75 3.32
C PHE A 75 -3.49 -5.56 2.72
N ILE A 76 -3.85 -4.60 3.56
CA ILE A 76 -4.41 -3.32 3.15
C ILE A 76 -3.47 -2.21 3.61
N GLY A 77 -3.13 -1.32 2.71
CA GLY A 77 -2.33 -0.14 3.01
C GLY A 77 -3.12 1.15 2.77
N LEU A 78 -3.00 2.10 3.68
CA LEU A 78 -3.66 3.40 3.61
C LEU A 78 -2.64 4.45 3.18
N ILE A 79 -2.85 4.99 2.01
CA ILE A 79 -2.04 6.06 1.40
C ILE A 79 -2.91 7.20 0.88
N CYS A 80 -3.91 7.60 1.67
CA CYS A 80 -4.82 8.66 1.27
C CYS A 80 -4.04 9.91 0.85
N CYS A 81 -4.33 10.39 -0.35
CA CYS A 81 -3.56 11.42 -1.03
C CYS A 81 -3.51 12.72 -0.23
N GLY A 82 -2.30 13.27 -0.05
CA GLY A 82 -2.07 14.50 0.69
C GLY A 82 -2.01 14.36 2.21
N TYR A 83 -2.13 13.16 2.75
CA TYR A 83 -2.09 12.92 4.19
C TYR A 83 -0.76 12.29 4.63
N ASN A 84 -0.31 12.67 5.82
CA ASN A 84 0.87 12.09 6.45
C ASN A 84 0.54 10.75 7.14
N LEU A 85 1.56 10.11 7.73
CA LEU A 85 1.40 8.83 8.42
C LEU A 85 0.37 8.88 9.54
N THR A 86 0.44 9.87 10.41
CA THR A 86 -0.47 10.01 11.57
C THR A 86 -1.93 10.13 11.12
N GLN A 87 -2.18 10.94 10.09
CA GLN A 87 -3.50 11.13 9.53
C GLN A 87 -4.01 9.86 8.84
N ASN A 88 -3.17 9.17 8.08
CA ASN A 88 -3.54 7.92 7.43
C ASN A 88 -3.87 6.81 8.44
N LYS A 89 -3.19 6.77 9.58
CA LYS A 89 -3.51 5.81 10.66
C LYS A 89 -4.92 6.01 11.22
N LEU A 90 -5.42 7.24 11.28
CA LEU A 90 -6.77 7.53 11.77
C LEU A 90 -7.86 6.95 10.84
N PHE A 91 -7.60 6.87 9.55
CA PHE A 91 -8.55 6.29 8.59
C PHE A 91 -8.76 4.78 8.76
N ALA A 92 -7.85 4.09 9.42
CA ALA A 92 -7.96 2.65 9.64
C ALA A 92 -9.23 2.25 10.40
N ASN A 93 -9.69 3.08 11.33
CA ASN A 93 -10.93 2.82 12.07
C ASN A 93 -12.16 2.73 11.17
N GLN A 94 -12.23 3.55 10.12
CA GLN A 94 -13.33 3.49 9.16
C GLN A 94 -13.32 2.16 8.39
N VAL A 95 -12.13 1.68 8.00
CA VAL A 95 -11.99 0.39 7.31
C VAL A 95 -12.35 -0.77 8.25
N TYR A 96 -11.89 -0.76 9.49
CA TYR A 96 -12.22 -1.79 10.48
C TYR A 96 -13.73 -1.85 10.80
N ASN A 97 -14.41 -0.72 10.77
CA ASN A 97 -15.83 -0.62 11.13
C ASN A 97 -16.76 -0.73 9.92
N ASP A 98 -16.24 -0.83 8.71
CA ASP A 98 -17.07 -1.04 7.53
C ASP A 98 -17.64 -2.46 7.51
N LYS A 99 -18.92 -2.58 7.82
CA LYS A 99 -19.63 -3.86 7.90
C LYS A 99 -19.64 -4.66 6.60
N LYS A 100 -19.44 -4.00 5.46
CA LYS A 100 -19.43 -4.67 4.16
C LYS A 100 -18.16 -5.48 3.91
N ILE A 101 -17.03 -5.07 4.51
CA ILE A 101 -15.72 -5.69 4.27
C ILE A 101 -15.02 -6.21 5.54
N ASN A 102 -15.55 -5.93 6.73
CA ASN A 102 -14.89 -6.28 8.00
C ASN A 102 -14.70 -7.79 8.24
N HIS A 103 -15.37 -8.61 7.44
CA HIS A 103 -15.22 -10.08 7.46
C HIS A 103 -13.98 -10.58 6.70
N LEU A 104 -13.32 -9.74 5.92
CA LEU A 104 -12.12 -10.12 5.17
C LEU A 104 -11.00 -10.54 6.12
N THR A 105 -10.25 -11.57 5.71
CA THR A 105 -9.16 -12.13 6.50
C THR A 105 -8.11 -11.08 6.88
N ALA A 106 -7.75 -10.20 5.94
CA ALA A 106 -6.81 -9.10 6.20
C ALA A 106 -7.31 -8.17 7.32
N ILE A 107 -8.61 -7.91 7.37
CA ILE A 107 -9.21 -7.02 8.37
C ILE A 107 -9.36 -7.74 9.72
N LYS A 108 -9.83 -8.98 9.72
CA LYS A 108 -9.92 -9.81 10.94
C LYS A 108 -8.58 -10.01 11.61
N ASN A 109 -7.54 -10.23 10.82
CA ASN A 109 -6.18 -10.46 11.31
C ASN A 109 -5.40 -9.16 11.54
N GLN A 110 -6.07 -8.01 11.46
CA GLN A 110 -5.46 -6.69 11.67
C GLN A 110 -4.23 -6.46 10.77
N LYS A 111 -4.34 -6.78 9.48
CA LYS A 111 -3.30 -6.58 8.47
C LYS A 111 -3.49 -5.27 7.70
N ILE A 112 -3.77 -4.19 8.44
CA ILE A 112 -3.87 -2.84 7.91
C ILE A 112 -2.64 -2.03 8.33
N TYR A 113 -2.03 -1.38 7.35
CA TYR A 113 -0.86 -0.52 7.53
C TYR A 113 -1.13 0.85 6.92
N ALA A 114 -0.55 1.89 7.50
CA ALA A 114 -0.64 3.25 6.98
C ALA A 114 0.75 3.79 6.68
N PHE A 115 0.82 4.71 5.73
CA PHE A 115 2.08 5.31 5.28
C PHE A 115 1.94 6.83 5.14
N ASP A 116 3.07 7.51 5.08
CA ASP A 116 3.12 8.93 4.72
C ASP A 116 2.97 9.06 3.21
N SER A 117 1.72 9.27 2.77
CA SER A 117 1.40 9.37 1.36
C SER A 117 2.03 10.60 0.71
N ASP A 118 2.02 11.72 1.39
CA ASP A 118 2.54 12.99 0.85
C ASP A 118 4.03 12.88 0.52
N SER A 119 4.81 12.24 1.39
CA SER A 119 6.26 12.11 1.22
C SER A 119 6.69 11.03 0.22
N TYR A 120 5.97 9.88 0.13
CA TYR A 120 6.49 8.69 -0.53
C TYR A 120 5.62 8.11 -1.63
N PHE A 121 4.35 8.53 -1.74
CA PHE A 121 3.38 7.91 -2.67
C PHE A 121 2.67 8.90 -3.58
N SER A 122 2.53 10.16 -3.20
CA SER A 122 1.71 11.13 -3.93
C SER A 122 2.39 11.77 -5.14
N ARG A 123 3.70 11.64 -5.28
CA ARG A 123 4.47 12.29 -6.35
C ARG A 123 5.49 11.33 -6.96
N PRO A 124 5.66 11.35 -8.30
CA PRO A 124 6.72 10.59 -8.95
C PRO A 124 8.08 11.23 -8.63
N SER A 125 8.84 10.61 -7.75
CA SER A 125 10.16 11.06 -7.34
C SER A 125 11.04 9.86 -6.99
N LEU A 126 12.32 10.10 -6.69
CA LEU A 126 13.22 9.05 -6.20
C LEU A 126 12.75 8.43 -4.88
N ARG A 127 11.88 9.11 -4.14
CA ARG A 127 11.27 8.59 -2.91
C ARG A 127 10.31 7.43 -3.16
N ILE A 128 9.91 7.18 -4.40
CA ILE A 128 9.13 5.98 -4.76
C ILE A 128 9.85 4.70 -4.31
N LEU A 129 11.18 4.63 -4.48
CA LEU A 129 11.97 3.49 -4.01
C LEU A 129 11.99 3.39 -2.49
N GLU A 130 12.13 4.50 -1.81
CA GLU A 130 12.07 4.56 -0.35
C GLU A 130 10.69 4.10 0.16
N GLY A 131 9.62 4.54 -0.51
CA GLY A 131 8.25 4.10 -0.22
C GLY A 131 8.06 2.60 -0.43
N ALA A 132 8.62 2.03 -1.49
CA ALA A 132 8.57 0.59 -1.73
C ALA A 132 9.34 -0.20 -0.65
N MET A 133 10.49 0.29 -0.22
CA MET A 133 11.26 -0.32 0.88
C MET A 133 10.51 -0.23 2.20
N GLN A 134 9.91 0.92 2.48
CA GLN A 134 9.10 1.14 3.67
C GLN A 134 7.91 0.20 3.74
N LEU A 135 7.19 0.07 2.61
CA LEU A 135 6.07 -0.85 2.47
C LEU A 135 6.49 -2.29 2.78
N ARG A 136 7.59 -2.75 2.19
CA ARG A 136 8.11 -4.09 2.41
C ARG A 136 8.50 -4.32 3.87
N ASN A 137 9.32 -3.46 4.42
CA ASN A 137 9.86 -3.62 5.78
C ASN A 137 8.76 -3.50 6.84
N ALA A 138 7.82 -2.58 6.67
CA ALA A 138 6.71 -2.41 7.58
C ALA A 138 5.86 -3.68 7.70
N ILE A 139 5.57 -4.32 6.58
CA ILE A 139 4.72 -5.51 6.54
C ILE A 139 5.48 -6.75 7.02
N ILE A 140 6.70 -6.97 6.53
CA ILE A 140 7.49 -8.16 6.91
C ILE A 140 7.81 -8.15 8.40
N ASN A 141 8.16 -6.99 8.95
CA ASN A 141 8.54 -6.85 10.36
C ASN A 141 7.34 -6.56 11.27
N ASN A 142 6.14 -6.44 10.72
CA ASN A 142 4.95 -6.00 11.45
C ASN A 142 5.25 -4.75 12.31
N ASP A 143 5.83 -3.74 11.66
CA ASP A 143 6.36 -2.55 12.32
C ASP A 143 5.22 -1.72 12.93
N ASN A 144 5.25 -1.56 14.25
CA ASN A 144 4.23 -0.81 14.99
C ASN A 144 4.10 0.67 14.57
N GLN A 145 5.12 1.24 13.96
CA GLN A 145 5.07 2.61 13.43
C GLN A 145 4.01 2.73 12.32
N PHE A 146 3.89 1.71 11.48
CA PHE A 146 3.00 1.68 10.32
C PHE A 146 1.74 0.82 10.54
N HIS A 147 1.82 -0.15 11.43
CA HIS A 147 0.71 -1.04 11.71
C HIS A 147 -0.45 -0.32 12.39
N CYS A 148 -1.66 -0.52 11.86
CA CYS A 148 -2.88 0.04 12.40
C CYS A 148 -3.64 -1.03 13.18
N LYS A 149 -3.57 -0.96 14.50
CA LYS A 149 -4.35 -1.84 15.36
C LYS A 149 -5.81 -1.41 15.39
N ARG A 150 -6.70 -2.37 15.56
CA ARG A 150 -8.10 -2.10 15.82
C ARG A 150 -8.28 -1.63 17.26
N TYR A 151 -8.97 -0.54 17.41
CA TYR A 151 -9.35 -0.02 18.73
C TYR A 151 -10.81 -0.33 19.04
#